data_068c1bdb67915cd12888bfa2cc41cb19
#
_entry.id   068c1bdb67915cd12888bfa2cc41cb19
#
_cell.length_a   1.000
_cell.length_b   1.000
_cell.length_c   1.000
_cell.angle_alpha   90.00
_cell.angle_beta   90.00
_cell.angle_gamma   90.00
#
_symmetry.space_group_name_H-M   'P 1'
#
loop_
_entity.id
_entity.type
_entity.pdbx_description
1 polymer ?
#
loop_
_entity_poly.entity_id
_entity_poly.type
_entity_poly.pdbx_seq_one_letter_code
_entity_poly.pdbx_strand_id
1 'polypeptide(L)'
;MSIRSFKDLIVYQNSYKAMLLVMRELLPLLLESEKYDLKSQLSRSSKAIPRLIAEGYAKRHQHAGFQKYIDDAMGECNETIVSIEQVKDIYKANPILCDELIEIYDISGRQLYKLGESWRQFKSKEK
;
A
#
# COMPACT_ATOMS: atom_id res chain seq x y z
N MET A 1 12.75 14.75 -11.72
CA MET A 1 13.56 14.30 -10.59
C MET A 1 14.02 12.86 -10.81
N SER A 2 15.31 12.60 -10.65
CA SER A 2 15.78 11.23 -10.85
C SER A 2 15.53 10.36 -9.64
N ILE A 3 15.20 9.11 -9.89
CA ILE A 3 14.92 8.11 -8.86
C ILE A 3 16.24 7.41 -8.52
N ARG A 4 16.70 7.59 -7.30
CA ARG A 4 17.94 7.00 -6.80
C ARG A 4 17.72 5.82 -5.87
N SER A 5 16.56 5.77 -5.22
CA SER A 5 16.21 4.66 -4.36
C SER A 5 14.69 4.49 -4.36
N PHE A 6 14.21 3.38 -3.79
CA PHE A 6 12.77 3.18 -3.66
C PHE A 6 12.09 4.31 -2.86
N LYS A 7 12.84 4.99 -1.99
CA LYS A 7 12.31 6.08 -1.17
C LYS A 7 11.91 7.30 -1.99
N ASP A 8 12.44 7.42 -3.21
CA ASP A 8 12.08 8.51 -4.10
C ASP A 8 10.77 8.25 -4.86
N LEU A 9 10.25 7.04 -4.81
CA LEU A 9 8.98 6.72 -5.46
C LEU A 9 7.83 7.35 -4.69
N ILE A 10 6.98 8.09 -5.39
CA ILE A 10 5.84 8.78 -4.77
C ILE A 10 4.90 7.78 -4.10
N VAL A 11 4.64 6.65 -4.76
CA VAL A 11 3.75 5.63 -4.19
C VAL A 11 4.34 5.03 -2.91
N TYR A 12 5.66 4.89 -2.80
CA TYR A 12 6.29 4.46 -1.56
C TYR A 12 6.04 5.47 -0.46
N GLN A 13 6.31 6.76 -0.73
CA GLN A 13 6.15 7.83 0.24
C GLN A 13 4.70 7.92 0.74
N ASN A 14 3.75 7.86 -0.19
CA ASN A 14 2.32 7.96 0.16
C ASN A 14 1.85 6.76 0.96
N SER A 15 2.23 5.55 0.57
CA SER A 15 1.82 4.35 1.29
C SER A 15 2.48 4.26 2.67
N TYR A 16 3.69 4.77 2.81
CA TYR A 16 4.36 4.80 4.11
C TYR A 16 3.65 5.77 5.07
N LYS A 17 3.32 6.98 4.59
CA LYS A 17 2.56 7.95 5.39
C LYS A 17 1.18 7.43 5.77
N ALA A 18 0.50 6.79 4.83
CA ALA A 18 -0.81 6.20 5.10
C ALA A 18 -0.69 5.11 6.16
N MET A 19 0.33 4.27 6.10
CA MET A 19 0.59 3.25 7.11
C MET A 19 0.76 3.86 8.49
N LEU A 20 1.50 4.97 8.59
CA LEU A 20 1.67 5.66 9.87
C LEU A 20 0.34 6.16 10.42
N LEU A 21 -0.53 6.72 9.56
CA LEU A 21 -1.86 7.17 9.98
C LEU A 21 -2.71 5.99 10.46
N VAL A 22 -2.68 4.87 9.74
CA VAL A 22 -3.40 3.66 10.17
C VAL A 22 -2.94 3.24 11.56
N MET A 23 -1.63 3.12 11.75
CA MET A 23 -1.07 2.60 13.00
C MET A 23 -1.25 3.55 14.17
N ARG A 24 -1.07 4.86 13.95
CA ARG A 24 -1.06 5.85 15.02
C ARG A 24 -2.42 6.44 15.34
N GLU A 25 -3.30 6.57 14.35
CA GLU A 25 -4.55 7.29 14.52
C GLU A 25 -5.79 6.42 14.35
N LEU A 26 -5.75 5.39 13.50
CA LEU A 26 -6.93 4.57 13.26
C LEU A 26 -7.02 3.36 14.22
N LEU A 27 -5.96 2.56 14.28
CA LEU A 27 -5.97 1.35 15.12
C LEU A 27 -6.25 1.62 16.59
N PRO A 28 -5.75 2.71 17.22
CA PRO A 28 -6.07 2.97 18.63
C PRO A 28 -7.55 3.19 18.90
N LEU A 29 -8.35 3.50 17.87
CA LEU A 29 -9.79 3.72 18.02
C LEU A 29 -10.57 2.41 18.08
N LEU A 30 -9.96 1.30 17.68
CA LEU A 30 -10.63 0.00 17.65
C LEU A 30 -10.58 -0.68 19.03
N LEU A 31 -11.62 -1.47 19.31
CA LEU A 31 -11.72 -2.21 20.57
C LEU A 31 -10.61 -3.26 20.65
N GLU A 32 -10.19 -3.55 21.87
CA GLU A 32 -9.18 -4.59 22.13
C GLU A 32 -9.64 -5.96 21.63
N SER A 33 -10.96 -6.20 21.57
CA SER A 33 -11.52 -7.43 21.02
C SER A 33 -11.16 -7.65 19.54
N GLU A 34 -10.77 -6.57 18.84
CA GLU A 34 -10.35 -6.67 17.42
C GLU A 34 -8.86 -6.93 17.26
N LYS A 35 -8.12 -7.13 18.34
CA LYS A 35 -6.67 -7.29 18.33
C LYS A 35 -6.20 -8.41 17.39
N TYR A 36 -6.89 -9.53 17.36
CA TYR A 36 -6.53 -10.70 16.56
C TYR A 36 -7.32 -10.81 15.27
N ASP A 37 -8.09 -9.80 14.94
CA ASP A 37 -8.87 -9.77 13.70
C ASP A 37 -8.59 -8.48 12.94
N LEU A 38 -9.47 -7.49 12.98
CA LEU A 38 -9.38 -6.29 12.14
C LEU A 38 -8.11 -5.49 12.40
N LYS A 39 -7.71 -5.31 13.67
CA LYS A 39 -6.44 -4.63 13.99
C LYS A 39 -5.24 -5.36 13.37
N SER A 40 -5.22 -6.69 13.51
CA SER A 40 -4.14 -7.50 12.98
C SER A 40 -4.08 -7.43 11.46
N GLN A 41 -5.22 -7.53 10.79
CA GLN A 41 -5.29 -7.47 9.34
C GLN A 41 -4.82 -6.11 8.81
N LEU A 42 -5.28 -5.01 9.41
CA LEU A 42 -4.88 -3.67 9.02
C LEU A 42 -3.39 -3.42 9.25
N SER A 43 -2.89 -3.84 10.41
CA SER A 43 -1.47 -3.70 10.72
C SER A 43 -0.62 -4.43 9.69
N ARG A 44 -0.97 -5.68 9.37
CA ARG A 44 -0.23 -6.51 8.42
C ARG A 44 -0.28 -5.93 7.01
N SER A 45 -1.49 -5.65 6.51
CA SER A 45 -1.63 -5.22 5.11
C SER A 45 -1.02 -3.85 4.86
N SER A 46 -1.25 -2.89 5.77
CA SER A 46 -0.71 -1.54 5.60
C SER A 46 0.81 -1.51 5.64
N LYS A 47 1.43 -2.34 6.48
CA LYS A 47 2.89 -2.44 6.56
C LYS A 47 3.48 -3.17 5.36
N ALA A 48 2.75 -4.12 4.78
CA ALA A 48 3.23 -4.93 3.66
C ALA A 48 3.44 -4.09 2.40
N ILE A 49 2.61 -3.07 2.17
CA ILE A 49 2.64 -2.29 0.93
C ILE A 49 4.01 -1.64 0.70
N PRO A 50 4.54 -0.79 1.60
CA PRO A 50 5.84 -0.19 1.36
C PRO A 50 6.98 -1.22 1.28
N ARG A 51 6.88 -2.33 2.00
CA ARG A 51 7.89 -3.38 1.95
C ARG A 51 7.92 -4.06 0.58
N LEU A 52 6.75 -4.34 0.01
CA LEU A 52 6.64 -4.94 -1.32
C LEU A 52 7.12 -3.99 -2.42
N ILE A 53 6.85 -2.70 -2.28
CA ILE A 53 7.34 -1.69 -3.22
C ILE A 53 8.87 -1.67 -3.22
N ALA A 54 9.48 -1.68 -2.04
CA ALA A 54 10.93 -1.67 -1.91
C ALA A 54 11.55 -2.92 -2.53
N GLU A 55 10.95 -4.09 -2.31
CA GLU A 55 11.44 -5.34 -2.90
C GLU A 55 11.27 -5.36 -4.41
N GLY A 56 10.13 -4.89 -4.90
CA GLY A 56 9.90 -4.78 -6.34
C GLY A 56 10.91 -3.86 -7.01
N TYR A 57 11.21 -2.74 -6.36
CA TYR A 57 12.23 -1.81 -6.87
C TYR A 57 13.59 -2.49 -6.99
N ALA A 58 13.99 -3.25 -5.98
CA ALA A 58 15.27 -3.96 -6.00
C ALA A 58 15.36 -4.98 -7.15
N LYS A 59 14.22 -5.51 -7.56
CA LYS A 59 14.15 -6.56 -8.59
C LYS A 59 13.66 -6.05 -9.95
N ARG A 60 13.59 -4.75 -10.14
CA ARG A 60 13.06 -4.14 -11.38
C ARG A 60 13.87 -4.48 -12.62
N HIS A 61 15.13 -4.87 -12.45
CA HIS A 61 16.00 -5.26 -13.56
C HIS A 61 15.86 -6.72 -13.96
N GLN A 62 15.22 -7.52 -13.15
CA GLN A 62 15.04 -8.93 -13.42
C GLN A 62 13.82 -9.15 -14.31
N HIS A 63 13.92 -10.08 -15.24
CA HIS A 63 12.79 -10.44 -16.09
C HIS A 63 11.68 -11.06 -15.22
N ALA A 64 10.53 -10.43 -15.16
CA ALA A 64 9.38 -10.83 -14.36
C ALA A 64 9.60 -10.76 -12.84
N GLY A 65 10.80 -10.40 -12.37
CA GLY A 65 11.10 -10.42 -10.94
C GLY A 65 10.31 -9.40 -10.13
N PHE A 66 10.08 -8.21 -10.67
CA PHE A 66 9.35 -7.15 -9.97
C PHE A 66 7.83 -7.32 -10.02
N GLN A 67 7.30 -7.98 -11.07
CA GLN A 67 5.85 -8.00 -11.33
C GLN A 67 5.07 -8.62 -10.17
N LYS A 68 5.59 -9.69 -9.61
CA LYS A 68 4.96 -10.34 -8.46
C LYS A 68 4.79 -9.38 -7.29
N TYR A 69 5.84 -8.60 -7.00
CA TYR A 69 5.81 -7.67 -5.86
C TYR A 69 4.85 -6.51 -6.10
N ILE A 70 4.77 -6.02 -7.33
CA ILE A 70 3.81 -4.97 -7.69
C ILE A 70 2.38 -5.51 -7.58
N ASP A 71 2.12 -6.70 -8.11
CA ASP A 71 0.80 -7.33 -8.04
C ASP A 71 0.38 -7.57 -6.59
N ASP A 72 1.30 -8.08 -5.78
CA ASP A 72 1.04 -8.31 -4.35
C ASP A 72 0.77 -7.00 -3.61
N ALA A 73 1.52 -5.93 -3.93
CA ALA A 73 1.29 -4.62 -3.32
C ALA A 73 -0.09 -4.06 -3.68
N MET A 74 -0.52 -4.23 -4.94
CA MET A 74 -1.86 -3.83 -5.37
C MET A 74 -2.94 -4.60 -4.61
N GLY A 75 -2.75 -5.90 -4.43
CA GLY A 75 -3.66 -6.73 -3.66
C GLY A 75 -3.77 -6.27 -2.21
N GLU A 76 -2.63 -5.91 -1.61
CA GLU A 76 -2.61 -5.42 -0.23
C GLU A 76 -3.27 -4.04 -0.12
N CYS A 77 -3.18 -3.20 -1.15
CA CYS A 77 -3.94 -1.94 -1.17
C CYS A 77 -5.43 -2.21 -1.10
N ASN A 78 -5.93 -3.13 -1.92
CA ASN A 78 -7.35 -3.49 -1.92
C ASN A 78 -7.78 -4.07 -0.58
N GLU A 79 -6.97 -4.96 -0.01
CA GLU A 79 -7.25 -5.55 1.30
C GLU A 79 -7.32 -4.48 2.39
N THR A 80 -6.41 -3.51 2.35
CA THR A 80 -6.39 -2.40 3.30
C THR A 80 -7.64 -1.53 3.15
N ILE A 81 -8.06 -1.24 1.91
CA ILE A 81 -9.29 -0.49 1.65
C ILE A 81 -10.50 -1.20 2.28
N VAL A 82 -10.64 -2.49 2.03
CA VAL A 82 -11.76 -3.26 2.58
C VAL A 82 -11.76 -3.21 4.10
N SER A 83 -10.59 -3.39 4.72
CA SER A 83 -10.48 -3.34 6.18
C SER A 83 -10.86 -1.97 6.74
N ILE A 84 -10.45 -0.88 6.06
CA ILE A 84 -10.81 0.48 6.48
C ILE A 84 -12.31 0.73 6.31
N GLU A 85 -12.89 0.23 5.23
CA GLU A 85 -14.34 0.30 5.04
C GLU A 85 -15.08 -0.42 6.18
N GLN A 86 -14.56 -1.55 6.63
CA GLN A 86 -15.12 -2.28 7.77
C GLN A 86 -15.01 -1.47 9.06
N VAL A 87 -13.88 -0.79 9.29
CA VAL A 87 -13.74 0.11 10.44
C VAL A 87 -14.80 1.19 10.39
N LYS A 88 -14.98 1.81 9.24
CA LYS A 88 -15.95 2.89 9.03
C LYS A 88 -17.38 2.39 9.23
N ASP A 89 -17.73 1.29 8.60
CA ASP A 89 -19.10 0.81 8.55
C ASP A 89 -19.54 0.11 9.84
N ILE A 90 -18.65 -0.68 10.44
CA ILE A 90 -18.98 -1.45 11.65
C ILE A 90 -18.85 -0.59 12.90
N TYR A 91 -17.75 0.12 13.04
CA TYR A 91 -17.42 0.84 14.27
C TYR A 91 -17.64 2.34 14.19
N LYS A 92 -17.83 2.86 12.99
CA LYS A 92 -18.03 4.30 12.73
C LYS A 92 -16.90 5.15 13.35
N ALA A 93 -15.71 4.58 13.41
CA ALA A 93 -14.55 5.22 13.99
C ALA A 93 -13.92 6.17 12.98
N ASN A 94 -13.90 7.45 13.30
CA ASN A 94 -13.29 8.52 12.51
C ASN A 94 -13.57 8.38 10.99
N PRO A 95 -14.84 8.56 10.56
CA PRO A 95 -15.19 8.37 9.14
C PRO A 95 -14.40 9.26 8.19
N ILE A 96 -14.06 10.47 8.60
CA ILE A 96 -13.31 11.41 7.77
C ILE A 96 -11.92 10.84 7.47
N LEU A 97 -11.22 10.35 8.49
CA LEU A 97 -9.91 9.73 8.31
C LEU A 97 -10.03 8.46 7.46
N CYS A 98 -11.06 7.64 7.69
CA CYS A 98 -11.29 6.45 6.88
C CYS A 98 -11.42 6.80 5.40
N ASP A 99 -12.22 7.82 5.06
CA ASP A 99 -12.42 8.22 3.68
C ASP A 99 -11.12 8.75 3.05
N GLU A 100 -10.35 9.53 3.80
CA GLU A 100 -9.05 10.02 3.33
C GLU A 100 -8.09 8.87 3.03
N LEU A 101 -8.01 7.90 3.92
CA LEU A 101 -7.14 6.74 3.76
C LEU A 101 -7.57 5.86 2.59
N ILE A 102 -8.86 5.63 2.44
CA ILE A 102 -9.40 4.86 1.31
C ILE A 102 -8.95 5.49 -0.01
N GLU A 103 -9.06 6.82 -0.12
CA GLU A 103 -8.64 7.52 -1.33
C GLU A 103 -7.13 7.38 -1.56
N ILE A 104 -6.31 7.52 -0.53
CA ILE A 104 -4.86 7.35 -0.66
C ILE A 104 -4.50 5.96 -1.17
N TYR A 105 -5.12 4.92 -0.62
CA TYR A 105 -4.84 3.54 -1.04
C TYR A 105 -5.39 3.25 -2.44
N ASP A 106 -6.51 3.84 -2.83
CA ASP A 106 -7.02 3.72 -4.19
C ASP A 106 -6.05 4.34 -5.20
N ILE A 107 -5.57 5.54 -4.90
CA ILE A 107 -4.56 6.22 -5.72
C ILE A 107 -3.27 5.40 -5.77
N SER A 108 -2.83 4.87 -4.63
CA SER A 108 -1.62 4.04 -4.56
C SER A 108 -1.72 2.81 -5.46
N GLY A 109 -2.87 2.15 -5.48
CA GLY A 109 -3.09 1.01 -6.36
C GLY A 109 -2.93 1.38 -7.83
N ARG A 110 -3.48 2.52 -8.23
CA ARG A 110 -3.35 3.01 -9.60
C ARG A 110 -1.92 3.41 -9.94
N GLN A 111 -1.21 4.02 -8.99
CA GLN A 111 0.20 4.36 -9.16
C GLN A 111 1.06 3.11 -9.31
N LEU A 112 0.76 2.05 -8.57
CA LEU A 112 1.47 0.78 -8.68
C LEU A 112 1.27 0.14 -10.05
N TYR A 113 0.06 0.18 -10.57
CA TYR A 113 -0.21 -0.33 -11.91
C TYR A 113 0.65 0.38 -12.96
N LYS A 114 0.68 1.71 -12.90
CA LYS A 114 1.49 2.51 -13.83
C LYS A 114 2.98 2.28 -13.66
N LEU A 115 3.44 2.10 -12.44
CA LEU A 115 4.84 1.80 -12.15
C LEU A 115 5.24 0.46 -12.76
N GLY A 116 4.39 -0.54 -12.63
CA GLY A 116 4.63 -1.84 -13.24
C GLY A 116 4.72 -1.75 -14.76
N GLU A 117 3.83 -0.98 -15.39
CA GLU A 117 3.88 -0.74 -16.83
C GLU A 117 5.20 -0.05 -17.24
N SER A 118 5.59 0.97 -16.49
CA SER A 118 6.82 1.72 -16.76
C SER A 118 8.04 0.80 -16.71
N TRP A 119 8.13 -0.06 -15.70
CA TRP A 119 9.25 -0.98 -15.56
C TRP A 119 9.27 -2.04 -16.67
N ARG A 120 8.11 -2.51 -17.12
CA ARG A 120 8.02 -3.46 -18.23
C ARG A 120 8.50 -2.82 -19.54
N GLN A 121 8.07 -1.58 -19.79
CA GLN A 121 8.47 -0.84 -20.98
C GLN A 121 9.98 -0.55 -21.00
N PHE A 122 10.53 -0.19 -19.86
CA PHE A 122 11.96 0.04 -19.71
C PHE A 122 12.77 -1.20 -20.09
N LYS A 123 12.37 -2.36 -19.60
CA LYS A 123 13.01 -3.63 -19.93
C LYS A 123 12.89 -3.98 -21.40
N SER A 124 11.74 -3.72 -21.99
CA SER A 124 11.49 -3.95 -23.40
C SER A 124 12.44 -3.14 -24.28
N LYS A 125 12.72 -1.90 -23.90
CA LYS A 125 13.63 -1.02 -24.63
C LYS A 125 15.09 -1.43 -24.51
N GLU A 126 15.47 -2.07 -23.43
CA GLU A 126 16.85 -2.53 -23.21
C GLU A 126 17.20 -3.77 -24.02
N LYS A 127 16.20 -4.48 -24.52
CA LYS A 127 16.42 -5.61 -25.42
C LYS A 127 16.69 -5.14 -26.83
#